data_abb0f24061256f74cd2e9d72e66dfdcb
#
_entry.id   abb0f24061256f74cd2e9d72e66dfdcb
#
_cell.length_a   1.000
_cell.length_b   1.000
_cell.length_c   1.000
_cell.angle_alpha   90.00
_cell.angle_beta   90.00
_cell.angle_gamma   90.00
#
_symmetry.space_group_name_H-M   'P 1'
#
loop_
_entity.id
_entity.type
_entity.pdbx_description
1 polymer ?
#
loop_
_entity_poly.entity_id
_entity_poly.type
_entity_poly.pdbx_seq_one_letter_code
_entity_poly.pdbx_strand_id
1 'polypeptide(L)'
;MNTQVKLAIIAIVITIPLISFAVFSSDSNQFKKTNESKLQVMASFYPLHEFSQTVGKEKVDVKLLVPVGIEPHDWEPTIKDVQQMQKSDLIIINGIGFESWVDKLNEMNYQGVVVDTSNGIIIKNMDEESSVYEGHIDESGDPHIWLNPVFAKIQVQNIANAFSNSDPENQQYFQENAANYISELDLLDSKIHNELSGCNHDFIAFHRAFSYFADEYDLTQHTIISSSASHAEPTAMTLENVINKAKQLDLKVIFTEEMADPKTSQVIANEIGGKILILSPLEIGDDGTYISRMTENLNHLKEALC
;
A
#
# COMPACT_ATOMS: atom_id res chain seq x y z
N MET A 1 7.56 -18.28 82.89
CA MET A 1 8.08 -17.56 81.75
C MET A 1 8.23 -16.09 82.15
N ASN A 2 9.42 -15.56 82.11
CA ASN A 2 9.72 -14.24 82.65
C ASN A 2 9.02 -13.13 81.81
N THR A 3 8.57 -12.03 82.38
CA THR A 3 7.84 -10.95 81.75
C THR A 3 8.61 -10.36 80.54
N GLN A 4 9.91 -10.33 80.62
CA GLN A 4 10.81 -9.91 79.52
C GLN A 4 10.69 -10.80 78.27
N VAL A 5 10.57 -12.14 78.48
CA VAL A 5 10.43 -13.11 77.38
C VAL A 5 9.05 -13.02 76.71
N LYS A 6 7.98 -12.74 77.48
CA LYS A 6 6.64 -12.50 76.93
C LYS A 6 6.55 -11.27 76.09
N LEU A 7 7.21 -10.17 76.53
CA LEU A 7 7.27 -8.94 75.74
C LEU A 7 8.05 -9.08 74.43
N ALA A 8 9.18 -9.84 74.45
CA ALA A 8 9.96 -10.12 73.26
C ALA A 8 9.19 -10.97 72.24
N ILE A 9 8.42 -11.98 72.69
CA ILE A 9 7.60 -12.81 71.80
C ILE A 9 6.43 -11.98 71.18
N ILE A 10 5.80 -11.12 71.95
CA ILE A 10 4.73 -10.23 71.46
C ILE A 10 5.30 -9.25 70.42
N ALA A 11 6.49 -8.68 70.64
CA ALA A 11 7.12 -7.80 69.67
C ALA A 11 7.43 -8.53 68.36
N ILE A 12 7.94 -9.75 68.38
CA ILE A 12 8.27 -10.56 67.18
C ILE A 12 6.98 -10.94 66.41
N VAL A 13 5.89 -11.31 67.12
CA VAL A 13 4.63 -11.72 66.49
C VAL A 13 3.92 -10.53 65.82
N ILE A 14 4.12 -9.29 66.27
CA ILE A 14 3.53 -8.11 65.67
C ILE A 14 4.42 -7.53 64.55
N THR A 15 5.73 -7.57 64.68
CA THR A 15 6.66 -6.97 63.71
C THR A 15 6.82 -7.78 62.44
N ILE A 16 6.84 -9.11 62.51
CA ILE A 16 6.97 -9.99 61.35
C ILE A 16 5.78 -9.81 60.37
N PRO A 17 4.51 -9.86 60.73
CA PRO A 17 3.42 -9.64 59.79
C PRO A 17 3.35 -8.21 59.28
N LEU A 18 3.75 -7.19 60.07
CA LEU A 18 3.83 -5.80 59.60
C LEU A 18 4.92 -5.60 58.53
N ILE A 19 6.08 -6.20 58.71
CA ILE A 19 7.17 -6.16 57.72
C ILE A 19 6.77 -6.96 56.45
N SER A 20 6.13 -8.13 56.59
CA SER A 20 5.65 -8.91 55.47
C SER A 20 4.56 -8.16 54.70
N PHE A 21 3.66 -7.42 55.36
CA PHE A 21 2.68 -6.60 54.71
C PHE A 21 3.27 -5.39 54.00
N ALA A 22 4.29 -4.74 54.58
CA ALA A 22 5.00 -3.63 53.97
C ALA A 22 5.80 -4.08 52.73
N VAL A 23 6.47 -5.26 52.75
CA VAL A 23 7.17 -5.82 51.62
C VAL A 23 6.19 -6.29 50.53
N PHE A 24 5.06 -6.90 50.89
CA PHE A 24 4.04 -7.30 49.92
C PHE A 24 3.30 -6.10 49.32
N SER A 25 3.17 -4.98 50.04
CA SER A 25 2.58 -3.73 49.52
C SER A 25 3.57 -2.90 48.68
N SER A 26 4.87 -3.16 48.83
CA SER A 26 5.89 -2.46 48.03
C SER A 26 6.15 -3.13 46.66
N ASP A 27 5.74 -4.40 46.51
CA ASP A 27 5.91 -5.16 45.25
C ASP A 27 4.64 -5.17 44.38
N SER A 28 3.62 -4.38 44.76
CA SER A 28 2.65 -3.96 43.75
C SER A 28 3.28 -2.91 42.87
N ASN A 29 4.32 -3.31 42.13
CA ASN A 29 4.53 -2.79 40.80
C ASN A 29 3.21 -3.02 40.05
N GLN A 30 2.28 -2.12 40.21
CA GLN A 30 1.29 -1.87 39.18
C GLN A 30 2.12 -1.74 37.89
N PHE A 31 2.12 -2.82 37.11
CA PHE A 31 2.18 -2.63 35.67
C PHE A 31 1.04 -1.65 35.41
N LYS A 32 1.33 -0.36 35.44
CA LYS A 32 0.57 0.63 34.74
C LYS A 32 0.60 0.10 33.33
N LYS A 33 -0.43 -0.61 32.93
CA LYS A 33 -0.80 -0.74 31.55
C LYS A 33 -1.05 0.71 31.14
N THR A 34 0.00 1.42 30.76
CA THR A 34 -0.14 2.63 29.98
C THR A 34 -0.96 2.15 28.80
N ASN A 35 -2.23 2.52 28.74
CA ASN A 35 -2.96 2.52 27.51
C ASN A 35 -2.21 3.56 26.65
N GLU A 36 -1.07 3.16 26.06
CA GLU A 36 -0.46 3.92 25.00
C GLU A 36 -1.54 4.00 23.94
N SER A 37 -2.10 5.18 23.76
CA SER A 37 -3.09 5.38 22.69
C SER A 37 -2.36 5.14 21.38
N LYS A 38 -2.79 4.13 20.64
CA LYS A 38 -2.25 3.85 19.31
C LYS A 38 -2.43 5.07 18.42
N LEU A 39 -1.45 5.33 17.57
CA LEU A 39 -1.57 6.31 16.52
C LEU A 39 -2.75 5.94 15.62
N GLN A 40 -3.69 6.86 15.41
CA GLN A 40 -4.85 6.67 14.55
C GLN A 40 -4.47 7.06 13.12
N VAL A 41 -4.41 6.08 12.23
CA VAL A 41 -3.94 6.26 10.85
C VAL A 41 -5.04 5.88 9.88
N MET A 42 -5.23 6.68 8.84
CA MET A 42 -6.08 6.32 7.70
C MET A 42 -5.21 6.25 6.45
N ALA A 43 -5.27 5.14 5.74
CA ALA A 43 -4.57 4.96 4.47
C ALA A 43 -5.58 5.03 3.32
N SER A 44 -5.24 5.72 2.24
CA SER A 44 -6.17 5.98 1.14
C SER A 44 -6.63 4.68 0.50
N PHE A 45 -5.72 3.80 0.10
CA PHE A 45 -6.04 2.54 -0.58
C PHE A 45 -5.13 1.39 -0.15
N TYR A 46 -5.36 0.20 -0.73
CA TYR A 46 -4.82 -1.07 -0.24
C TYR A 46 -3.29 -1.10 -0.04
N PRO A 47 -2.39 -0.77 -1.00
CA PRO A 47 -0.95 -0.84 -0.78
C PRO A 47 -0.48 -0.01 0.42
N LEU A 48 -0.98 1.23 0.54
CA LEU A 48 -0.60 2.11 1.64
C LEU A 48 -1.14 1.64 2.98
N HIS A 49 -2.30 1.01 2.99
CA HIS A 49 -2.84 0.37 4.19
C HIS A 49 -1.94 -0.77 4.66
N GLU A 50 -1.50 -1.65 3.75
CA GLU A 50 -0.59 -2.76 4.08
C GLU A 50 0.78 -2.24 4.54
N PHE A 51 1.37 -1.28 3.82
CA PHE A 51 2.64 -0.67 4.21
C PHE A 51 2.54 -0.04 5.61
N SER A 52 1.47 0.69 5.88
CA SER A 52 1.22 1.31 7.19
C SER A 52 1.06 0.28 8.29
N GLN A 53 0.32 -0.81 8.04
CA GLN A 53 0.17 -1.91 9.01
C GLN A 53 1.50 -2.62 9.27
N THR A 54 2.30 -2.84 8.23
CA THR A 54 3.59 -3.54 8.34
C THR A 54 4.61 -2.71 9.11
N VAL A 55 4.63 -1.40 8.92
CA VAL A 55 5.52 -0.49 9.65
C VAL A 55 5.04 -0.29 11.10
N GLY A 56 3.75 -0.04 11.27
CA GLY A 56 3.18 0.36 12.55
C GLY A 56 2.87 -0.79 13.51
N LYS A 57 2.45 -1.94 12.97
CA LYS A 57 2.01 -3.14 13.72
C LYS A 57 1.08 -2.77 14.87
N GLU A 58 1.39 -3.24 16.10
CA GLU A 58 0.55 -3.01 17.29
C GLU A 58 0.58 -1.58 17.84
N LYS A 59 1.47 -0.71 17.34
CA LYS A 59 1.58 0.69 17.79
C LYS A 59 0.65 1.64 17.05
N VAL A 60 0.09 1.21 15.92
CA VAL A 60 -0.86 1.99 15.13
C VAL A 60 -2.21 1.29 15.00
N ASP A 61 -3.25 2.05 14.73
CA ASP A 61 -4.57 1.58 14.31
C ASP A 61 -4.84 2.12 12.91
N VAL A 62 -4.58 1.30 11.89
CA VAL A 62 -4.68 1.70 10.49
C VAL A 62 -6.05 1.31 9.93
N LYS A 63 -6.75 2.27 9.33
CA LYS A 63 -8.02 2.06 8.62
C LYS A 63 -7.85 2.36 7.14
N LEU A 64 -8.44 1.51 6.33
CA LEU A 64 -8.53 1.71 4.89
C LEU A 64 -9.67 2.70 4.59
N LEU A 65 -9.41 3.71 3.74
CA LEU A 65 -10.42 4.70 3.30
C LEU A 65 -11.25 4.16 2.16
N VAL A 66 -10.61 3.79 1.06
CA VAL A 66 -11.30 3.20 -0.10
C VAL A 66 -11.74 1.79 0.26
N PRO A 67 -13.04 1.49 0.29
CA PRO A 67 -13.52 0.15 0.60
C PRO A 67 -13.04 -0.90 -0.41
N VAL A 68 -12.82 -2.13 0.06
CA VAL A 68 -12.47 -3.26 -0.80
C VAL A 68 -13.50 -3.41 -1.95
N GLY A 69 -13.00 -3.54 -3.18
CA GLY A 69 -13.83 -3.69 -4.38
C GLY A 69 -14.37 -2.38 -4.96
N ILE A 70 -13.90 -1.24 -4.48
CA ILE A 70 -14.19 0.08 -5.07
C ILE A 70 -12.94 0.58 -5.80
N GLU A 71 -13.13 1.15 -6.98
CA GLU A 71 -12.10 1.79 -7.78
C GLU A 71 -11.56 3.03 -7.07
N PRO A 72 -10.27 3.09 -6.72
CA PRO A 72 -9.74 4.18 -5.92
C PRO A 72 -9.56 5.50 -6.68
N HIS A 73 -9.36 5.47 -8.00
CA HIS A 73 -9.19 6.68 -8.81
C HIS A 73 -10.43 7.59 -8.79
N ASP A 74 -11.62 6.99 -8.75
CA ASP A 74 -12.91 7.70 -8.80
C ASP A 74 -13.55 7.82 -7.42
N TRP A 75 -12.89 7.32 -6.37
CA TRP A 75 -13.48 7.30 -5.03
C TRP A 75 -13.52 8.69 -4.39
N GLU A 76 -14.67 9.02 -3.82
CA GLU A 76 -14.89 10.25 -3.06
C GLU A 76 -15.39 9.92 -1.64
N PRO A 77 -14.85 10.60 -0.62
CA PRO A 77 -15.23 10.34 0.77
C PRO A 77 -16.67 10.79 1.05
N THR A 78 -17.41 9.93 1.74
CA THR A 78 -18.73 10.28 2.30
C THR A 78 -18.57 11.18 3.53
N ILE A 79 -19.67 11.77 4.00
CA ILE A 79 -19.67 12.56 5.26
C ILE A 79 -19.15 11.74 6.44
N LYS A 80 -19.43 10.42 6.47
CA LYS A 80 -18.96 9.52 7.52
C LYS A 80 -17.44 9.32 7.45
N ASP A 81 -16.91 9.20 6.24
CA ASP A 81 -15.46 9.04 6.03
C ASP A 81 -14.73 10.31 6.47
N VAL A 82 -15.24 11.47 6.09
CA VAL A 82 -14.73 12.77 6.55
C VAL A 82 -14.72 12.88 8.09
N GLN A 83 -15.79 12.44 8.75
CA GLN A 83 -15.84 12.43 10.22
C GLN A 83 -14.83 11.46 10.85
N GLN A 84 -14.44 10.40 10.17
CA GLN A 84 -13.38 9.50 10.61
C GLN A 84 -12.01 10.10 10.35
N MET A 85 -11.78 10.70 9.17
CA MET A 85 -10.56 11.41 8.84
C MET A 85 -10.23 12.48 9.89
N GLN A 86 -11.21 13.28 10.30
CA GLN A 86 -11.04 14.31 11.34
C GLN A 86 -10.62 13.78 12.72
N LYS A 87 -10.71 12.48 12.96
CA LYS A 87 -10.32 11.82 14.21
C LYS A 87 -8.97 11.10 14.11
N SER A 88 -8.39 11.02 12.92
CA SER A 88 -7.10 10.40 12.71
C SER A 88 -5.97 11.38 12.98
N ASP A 89 -4.84 10.87 13.43
CA ASP A 89 -3.60 11.61 13.62
C ASP A 89 -2.89 11.82 12.27
N LEU A 90 -2.96 10.78 11.39
CA LEU A 90 -2.34 10.81 10.06
C LEU A 90 -3.30 10.29 8.99
N ILE A 91 -3.20 10.89 7.81
CA ILE A 91 -3.78 10.36 6.57
C ILE A 91 -2.62 10.08 5.61
N ILE A 92 -2.48 8.83 5.20
CA ILE A 92 -1.44 8.36 4.28
C ILE A 92 -2.03 8.34 2.87
N ILE A 93 -1.43 9.10 1.96
CA ILE A 93 -1.85 9.20 0.56
C ILE A 93 -0.73 8.77 -0.38
N ASN A 94 -1.10 8.36 -1.58
CA ASN A 94 -0.14 8.08 -2.65
C ASN A 94 0.54 9.38 -3.11
N GLY A 95 -0.25 10.43 -3.30
CA GLY A 95 0.19 11.67 -3.92
C GLY A 95 0.02 11.66 -5.43
N ILE A 96 0.67 12.62 -6.12
CA ILE A 96 0.66 12.72 -7.59
C ILE A 96 -0.76 12.87 -8.16
N GLY A 97 -1.68 13.51 -7.43
CA GLY A 97 -3.07 13.70 -7.86
C GLY A 97 -3.96 12.44 -7.81
N PHE A 98 -3.44 11.30 -7.33
CA PHE A 98 -4.23 10.07 -7.22
C PHE A 98 -5.48 10.25 -6.37
N GLU A 99 -5.36 10.93 -5.25
CA GLU A 99 -6.47 11.24 -4.36
C GLU A 99 -7.05 12.63 -4.69
N SER A 100 -8.01 12.69 -5.60
CA SER A 100 -8.70 13.94 -6.02
C SER A 100 -9.38 14.71 -4.88
N TRP A 101 -9.68 14.01 -3.79
CA TRP A 101 -10.37 14.55 -2.62
C TRP A 101 -9.44 15.24 -1.60
N VAL A 102 -8.13 15.14 -1.74
CA VAL A 102 -7.15 15.67 -0.74
C VAL A 102 -7.28 17.19 -0.58
N ASP A 103 -7.52 17.94 -1.64
CA ASP A 103 -7.70 19.38 -1.57
C ASP A 103 -8.87 19.78 -0.66
N LYS A 104 -9.91 18.93 -0.60
CA LYS A 104 -11.07 19.14 0.29
C LYS A 104 -10.71 19.03 1.77
N LEU A 105 -9.64 18.35 2.16
CA LEU A 105 -9.18 18.27 3.56
C LEU A 105 -8.78 19.65 4.09
N ASN A 106 -8.16 20.48 3.27
CA ASN A 106 -7.80 21.84 3.64
C ASN A 106 -9.06 22.70 3.90
N GLU A 107 -10.09 22.53 3.10
CA GLU A 107 -11.38 23.22 3.27
C GLU A 107 -12.11 22.75 4.53
N MET A 108 -11.95 21.49 4.91
CA MET A 108 -12.56 20.86 6.09
C MET A 108 -11.78 21.12 7.39
N ASN A 109 -10.70 21.89 7.34
CA ASN A 109 -9.86 22.23 8.49
C ASN A 109 -9.35 21.02 9.26
N TYR A 110 -8.86 19.99 8.52
CA TYR A 110 -8.22 18.81 9.11
C TYR A 110 -7.02 19.22 9.96
N GLN A 111 -6.91 18.67 11.17
CA GLN A 111 -5.88 19.04 12.15
C GLN A 111 -4.73 18.05 12.25
N GLY A 112 -4.86 16.87 11.64
CA GLY A 112 -3.79 15.87 11.57
C GLY A 112 -2.78 16.15 10.48
N VAL A 113 -1.92 15.18 10.20
CA VAL A 113 -0.87 15.28 9.19
C VAL A 113 -1.28 14.47 7.95
N VAL A 114 -1.25 15.08 6.77
CA VAL A 114 -1.34 14.39 5.50
C VAL A 114 0.07 14.01 5.06
N VAL A 115 0.29 12.72 4.84
CA VAL A 115 1.59 12.14 4.46
C VAL A 115 1.53 11.74 3.00
N ASP A 116 2.15 12.53 2.15
CA ASP A 116 2.36 12.23 0.74
C ASP A 116 3.53 11.24 0.61
N THR A 117 3.25 10.01 0.20
CA THR A 117 4.24 8.94 0.10
C THR A 117 5.08 9.01 -1.17
N SER A 118 4.74 9.85 -2.15
CA SER A 118 5.51 10.06 -3.37
C SER A 118 6.78 10.91 -3.17
N ASN A 119 6.93 11.53 -2.01
CA ASN A 119 8.08 12.40 -1.75
C ASN A 119 9.42 11.69 -1.98
N GLY A 120 10.26 12.27 -2.86
CA GLY A 120 11.56 11.71 -3.24
C GLY A 120 11.52 10.74 -4.42
N ILE A 121 10.36 10.47 -5.00
CA ILE A 121 10.20 9.67 -6.22
C ILE A 121 10.25 10.60 -7.44
N ILE A 122 10.97 10.18 -8.48
CA ILE A 122 11.00 10.90 -9.76
C ILE A 122 9.77 10.49 -10.56
N ILE A 123 8.87 11.45 -10.75
CA ILE A 123 7.60 11.22 -11.44
C ILE A 123 7.80 11.32 -12.95
N LYS A 124 7.20 10.37 -13.67
CA LYS A 124 7.07 10.43 -15.12
C LYS A 124 5.89 11.29 -15.53
N ASN A 125 6.11 12.18 -16.47
CA ASN A 125 5.00 12.84 -17.14
C ASN A 125 4.27 11.82 -18.02
N MET A 126 2.96 11.90 -18.08
CA MET A 126 2.17 11.19 -19.08
C MET A 126 2.55 11.71 -20.44
N ASP A 127 2.99 10.84 -21.37
CA ASP A 127 3.40 11.26 -22.70
C ASP A 127 2.25 11.96 -23.44
N GLU A 128 2.56 13.05 -24.17
CA GLU A 128 1.58 13.83 -24.94
C GLU A 128 0.81 12.97 -25.97
N GLU A 129 1.38 11.85 -26.41
CA GLU A 129 0.75 10.92 -27.35
C GLU A 129 -0.45 10.18 -26.77
N SER A 130 -0.46 9.96 -25.44
CA SER A 130 -1.61 9.37 -24.72
C SER A 130 -2.71 10.40 -24.42
N SER A 131 -2.37 11.68 -24.29
CA SER A 131 -3.31 12.75 -23.94
C SER A 131 -4.19 13.22 -25.11
N VAL A 132 -3.81 12.94 -26.36
CA VAL A 132 -4.51 13.41 -27.56
C VAL A 132 -5.88 12.76 -27.76
N TYR A 133 -6.13 11.58 -27.16
CA TYR A 133 -7.37 10.83 -27.38
C TYR A 133 -8.51 11.16 -26.40
N GLU A 134 -8.27 11.76 -25.23
CA GLU A 134 -9.33 11.99 -24.22
C GLU A 134 -9.47 13.44 -23.70
N GLY A 135 -8.69 14.39 -24.20
CA GLY A 135 -8.95 15.83 -23.93
C GLY A 135 -8.65 16.32 -22.51
N HIS A 136 -8.10 15.50 -21.64
CA HIS A 136 -7.62 15.88 -20.32
C HIS A 136 -6.11 15.66 -20.25
N ILE A 137 -5.35 16.76 -20.20
CA ILE A 137 -3.95 16.74 -19.82
C ILE A 137 -3.94 16.67 -18.28
N ASP A 138 -3.65 15.51 -17.73
CA ASP A 138 -3.38 15.40 -16.31
C ASP A 138 -1.94 15.87 -16.07
N GLU A 139 -1.80 17.09 -15.54
CA GLU A 139 -0.51 17.71 -15.24
C GLU A 139 0.21 17.03 -14.06
N SER A 140 -0.48 16.16 -13.34
CA SER A 140 0.03 15.53 -12.11
C SER A 140 0.99 14.36 -12.35
N GLY A 141 1.02 13.76 -13.54
CA GLY A 141 1.89 12.62 -13.88
C GLY A 141 1.23 11.25 -13.63
N ASP A 142 2.00 10.18 -13.85
CA ASP A 142 1.55 8.80 -13.62
C ASP A 142 1.56 8.47 -12.12
N PRO A 143 0.40 8.15 -11.50
CA PRO A 143 0.33 7.92 -10.05
C PRO A 143 0.75 6.52 -9.60
N HIS A 144 0.93 5.53 -10.51
CA HIS A 144 1.06 4.10 -10.18
C HIS A 144 2.44 3.71 -9.62
N ILE A 145 3.00 4.54 -8.75
CA ILE A 145 4.34 4.35 -8.17
C ILE A 145 4.46 3.10 -7.30
N TRP A 146 3.36 2.67 -6.66
CA TRP A 146 3.36 1.49 -5.79
C TRP A 146 3.63 0.17 -6.52
N LEU A 147 3.45 0.12 -7.85
CA LEU A 147 3.71 -1.09 -8.65
C LEU A 147 5.20 -1.32 -8.93
N ASN A 148 6.05 -0.33 -8.68
CA ASN A 148 7.49 -0.50 -8.73
C ASN A 148 8.04 -0.81 -7.32
N PRO A 149 8.58 -2.01 -7.03
CA PRO A 149 9.13 -2.35 -5.72
C PRO A 149 10.21 -1.39 -5.22
N VAL A 150 10.97 -0.75 -6.12
CA VAL A 150 11.99 0.24 -5.74
C VAL A 150 11.32 1.50 -5.16
N PHE A 151 10.21 1.94 -5.76
CA PHE A 151 9.44 3.09 -5.25
C PHE A 151 8.62 2.73 -4.00
N ALA A 152 8.09 1.50 -3.94
CA ALA A 152 7.43 1.01 -2.73
C ALA A 152 8.34 1.08 -1.49
N LYS A 153 9.67 0.85 -1.64
CA LYS A 153 10.65 1.05 -0.56
C LYS A 153 10.68 2.50 -0.07
N ILE A 154 10.58 3.47 -0.98
CA ILE A 154 10.53 4.91 -0.64
C ILE A 154 9.23 5.23 0.09
N GLN A 155 8.09 4.72 -0.39
CA GLN A 155 6.78 4.90 0.27
C GLN A 155 6.79 4.34 1.69
N VAL A 156 7.30 3.13 1.89
CA VAL A 156 7.46 2.51 3.22
C VAL A 156 8.34 3.35 4.14
N GLN A 157 9.45 3.90 3.63
CA GLN A 157 10.34 4.77 4.41
C GLN A 157 9.66 6.09 4.78
N ASN A 158 8.87 6.68 3.86
CA ASN A 158 8.12 7.91 4.13
C ASN A 158 7.07 7.69 5.23
N ILE A 159 6.37 6.56 5.21
CA ILE A 159 5.43 6.17 6.26
C ILE A 159 6.15 6.01 7.61
N ALA A 160 7.30 5.31 7.65
CA ALA A 160 8.07 5.13 8.87
C ALA A 160 8.58 6.45 9.46
N ASN A 161 8.98 7.38 8.60
CA ASN A 161 9.40 8.71 9.01
C ASN A 161 8.23 9.50 9.61
N ALA A 162 7.05 9.43 8.99
CA ALA A 162 5.85 10.10 9.48
C ALA A 162 5.40 9.53 10.85
N PHE A 163 5.42 8.21 11.03
CA PHE A 163 5.11 7.58 12.31
C PHE A 163 6.13 7.95 13.38
N SER A 164 7.43 7.95 13.04
CA SER A 164 8.50 8.34 13.95
C SER A 164 8.38 9.80 14.42
N ASN A 165 7.95 10.69 13.54
CA ASN A 165 7.73 12.10 13.89
C ASN A 165 6.49 12.29 14.77
N SER A 166 5.45 11.48 14.58
CA SER A 166 4.19 11.56 15.33
C SER A 166 4.25 10.84 16.67
N ASP A 167 5.10 9.82 16.79
CA ASP A 167 5.34 9.04 18.01
C ASP A 167 6.85 8.76 18.18
N PRO A 168 7.61 9.77 18.67
CA PRO A 168 9.07 9.66 18.82
C PRO A 168 9.51 8.57 19.81
N GLU A 169 8.67 8.19 20.77
CA GLU A 169 8.99 7.13 21.74
C GLU A 169 9.10 5.77 21.07
N ASN A 170 8.36 5.54 19.97
CA ASN A 170 8.38 4.32 19.18
C ASN A 170 9.17 4.45 17.88
N GLN A 171 9.94 5.52 17.65
CA GLN A 171 10.70 5.77 16.43
C GLN A 171 11.54 4.57 16.00
N GLN A 172 12.35 4.02 16.90
CA GLN A 172 13.22 2.88 16.59
C GLN A 172 12.41 1.67 16.10
N TYR A 173 11.27 1.42 16.73
CA TYR A 173 10.38 0.32 16.36
C TYR A 173 9.85 0.46 14.93
N PHE A 174 9.41 1.65 14.53
CA PHE A 174 8.93 1.90 13.17
C PHE A 174 10.05 1.78 12.14
N GLN A 175 11.24 2.33 12.43
CA GLN A 175 12.38 2.24 11.52
C GLN A 175 12.88 0.81 11.35
N GLU A 176 12.91 -0.01 12.40
CA GLU A 176 13.28 -1.43 12.32
C GLU A 176 12.27 -2.24 11.49
N ASN A 177 10.96 -2.01 11.68
CA ASN A 177 9.92 -2.67 10.89
C ASN A 177 10.01 -2.28 9.41
N ALA A 178 10.20 -0.99 9.11
CA ALA A 178 10.41 -0.51 7.75
C ALA A 178 11.65 -1.14 7.10
N ALA A 179 12.79 -1.16 7.81
CA ALA A 179 14.02 -1.76 7.29
C ALA A 179 13.85 -3.26 6.97
N ASN A 180 13.12 -4.01 7.81
CA ASN A 180 12.81 -5.40 7.56
C ASN A 180 11.97 -5.57 6.28
N TYR A 181 10.90 -4.78 6.13
CA TYR A 181 10.03 -4.86 4.96
C TYR A 181 10.71 -4.38 3.68
N ILE A 182 11.54 -3.34 3.75
CA ILE A 182 12.39 -2.90 2.64
C ILE A 182 13.31 -4.04 2.18
N SER A 183 13.86 -4.84 3.11
CA SER A 183 14.67 -6.01 2.76
C SER A 183 13.86 -7.09 2.02
N GLU A 184 12.58 -7.28 2.37
CA GLU A 184 11.68 -8.18 1.64
C GLU A 184 11.36 -7.63 0.23
N LEU A 185 11.18 -6.31 0.10
CA LEU A 185 11.00 -5.65 -1.20
C LEU A 185 12.26 -5.73 -2.07
N ASP A 186 13.48 -5.67 -1.50
CA ASP A 186 14.73 -5.88 -2.21
C ASP A 186 14.84 -7.31 -2.77
N LEU A 187 14.35 -8.30 -2.02
CA LEU A 187 14.30 -9.68 -2.51
C LEU A 187 13.28 -9.85 -3.65
N LEU A 188 12.12 -9.20 -3.54
CA LEU A 188 11.11 -9.19 -4.60
C LEU A 188 11.65 -8.53 -5.87
N ASP A 189 12.26 -7.36 -5.77
CA ASP A 189 12.89 -6.61 -6.86
C ASP A 189 13.94 -7.48 -7.57
N SER A 190 14.88 -8.05 -6.81
CA SER A 190 15.90 -8.95 -7.33
C SER A 190 15.31 -10.18 -8.03
N LYS A 191 14.23 -10.74 -7.47
CA LYS A 191 13.52 -11.89 -8.06
C LYS A 191 12.90 -11.53 -9.40
N ILE A 192 12.17 -10.40 -9.48
CA ILE A 192 11.54 -9.93 -10.72
C ILE A 192 12.61 -9.71 -11.79
N HIS A 193 13.68 -9.00 -11.46
CA HIS A 193 14.78 -8.72 -12.38
C HIS A 193 15.40 -10.00 -12.94
N ASN A 194 15.71 -10.96 -12.06
CA ASN A 194 16.33 -12.22 -12.48
C ASN A 194 15.40 -13.10 -13.31
N GLU A 195 14.11 -13.16 -12.97
CA GLU A 195 13.17 -14.07 -13.59
C GLU A 195 12.60 -13.55 -14.92
N LEU A 196 12.60 -12.22 -15.15
CA LEU A 196 12.23 -11.62 -16.43
C LEU A 196 13.43 -11.38 -17.36
N SER A 197 14.65 -11.50 -16.86
CA SER A 197 15.87 -11.33 -17.66
C SER A 197 15.92 -12.35 -18.81
N GLY A 198 15.97 -11.85 -20.05
CA GLY A 198 16.02 -12.68 -21.26
C GLY A 198 14.67 -13.17 -21.79
N CYS A 199 13.55 -12.77 -21.18
CA CYS A 199 12.22 -12.96 -21.74
C CYS A 199 11.91 -11.89 -22.82
N ASN A 200 10.77 -12.01 -23.49
CA ASN A 200 10.28 -10.94 -24.37
C ASN A 200 9.94 -9.70 -23.53
N HIS A 201 10.00 -8.53 -24.19
CA HIS A 201 9.84 -7.25 -23.48
C HIS A 201 8.43 -6.67 -23.59
N ASP A 202 7.68 -7.00 -24.64
CA ASP A 202 6.40 -6.37 -24.93
C ASP A 202 5.23 -7.12 -24.28
N PHE A 203 4.34 -6.40 -23.59
CA PHE A 203 3.08 -6.95 -23.06
C PHE A 203 1.92 -5.95 -23.23
N ILE A 204 0.68 -6.48 -23.25
CA ILE A 204 -0.53 -5.66 -23.34
C ILE A 204 -1.30 -5.77 -22.02
N ALA A 205 -1.33 -4.69 -21.24
CA ALA A 205 -2.14 -4.54 -20.04
C ALA A 205 -3.49 -3.87 -20.34
N PHE A 206 -4.43 -3.94 -19.41
CA PHE A 206 -5.74 -3.34 -19.61
C PHE A 206 -5.65 -1.81 -19.60
N HIS A 207 -5.15 -1.20 -18.53
CA HIS A 207 -4.87 0.24 -18.47
C HIS A 207 -3.38 0.53 -18.20
N ARG A 208 -3.00 1.81 -18.21
CA ARG A 208 -1.61 2.23 -18.12
C ARG A 208 -1.12 2.31 -16.66
N ALA A 209 -1.12 1.20 -15.93
CA ALA A 209 -0.66 1.17 -14.54
C ALA A 209 0.81 0.78 -14.37
N PHE A 210 1.39 0.06 -15.30
CA PHE A 210 2.68 -0.61 -15.12
C PHE A 210 3.88 0.13 -15.73
N SER A 211 3.78 1.43 -16.02
CA SER A 211 4.85 2.16 -16.71
C SER A 211 6.15 2.24 -15.89
N TYR A 212 6.06 2.48 -14.58
CA TYR A 212 7.24 2.47 -13.70
C TYR A 212 7.82 1.06 -13.51
N PHE A 213 6.96 0.05 -13.44
CA PHE A 213 7.38 -1.35 -13.41
C PHE A 213 8.06 -1.76 -14.72
N ALA A 214 7.48 -1.40 -15.85
CA ALA A 214 8.00 -1.73 -17.17
C ALA A 214 9.41 -1.12 -17.37
N ASP A 215 9.60 0.15 -16.99
CA ASP A 215 10.89 0.79 -17.06
C ASP A 215 11.96 0.15 -16.19
N GLU A 216 11.60 -0.22 -14.95
CA GLU A 216 12.54 -0.81 -14.00
C GLU A 216 13.08 -2.14 -14.52
N TYR A 217 12.23 -2.92 -15.20
CA TYR A 217 12.57 -4.28 -15.63
C TYR A 217 12.77 -4.42 -17.14
N ASP A 218 13.04 -3.30 -17.86
CA ASP A 218 13.31 -3.26 -19.31
C ASP A 218 12.18 -3.90 -20.14
N LEU A 219 10.91 -3.61 -19.75
CA LEU A 219 9.72 -4.05 -20.46
C LEU A 219 9.06 -2.87 -21.19
N THR A 220 8.17 -3.20 -22.13
CA THR A 220 7.35 -2.23 -22.87
C THR A 220 5.88 -2.55 -22.67
N GLN A 221 5.19 -1.68 -21.94
CA GLN A 221 3.74 -1.78 -21.76
C GLN A 221 3.02 -1.17 -22.95
N HIS A 222 2.12 -1.97 -23.57
CA HIS A 222 1.03 -1.50 -24.42
C HIS A 222 -0.27 -1.59 -23.66
N THR A 223 -1.26 -0.76 -23.98
CA THR A 223 -2.52 -0.70 -23.22
C THR A 223 -3.74 -0.82 -24.12
N ILE A 224 -4.82 -1.38 -23.58
CA ILE A 224 -6.13 -1.39 -24.21
C ILE A 224 -6.80 -0.03 -24.00
N ILE A 225 -6.64 0.55 -22.81
CA ILE A 225 -7.19 1.85 -22.42
C ILE A 225 -6.03 2.76 -22.03
N SER A 226 -6.04 3.99 -22.53
CA SER A 226 -4.99 4.98 -22.24
C SER A 226 -5.24 5.77 -20.95
N SER A 227 -6.49 5.73 -20.42
CA SER A 227 -6.83 6.44 -19.18
C SER A 227 -6.20 5.77 -17.96
N SER A 228 -6.07 6.53 -16.89
CA SER A 228 -5.60 6.05 -15.59
C SER A 228 -6.67 5.24 -14.84
N ALA A 229 -7.91 5.19 -15.33
CA ALA A 229 -9.02 4.47 -14.70
C ALA A 229 -9.47 3.28 -15.56
N SER A 230 -9.70 2.14 -14.92
CA SER A 230 -10.05 0.86 -15.58
C SER A 230 -11.47 0.79 -16.18
N HIS A 231 -12.30 1.84 -15.99
CA HIS A 231 -13.71 1.81 -16.39
C HIS A 231 -14.03 2.36 -17.79
N ALA A 232 -13.05 2.92 -18.52
CA ALA A 232 -13.29 3.44 -19.87
C ALA A 232 -13.55 2.29 -20.85
N GLU A 233 -14.58 2.41 -21.69
CA GLU A 233 -14.85 1.46 -22.77
C GLU A 233 -14.02 1.84 -24.01
N PRO A 234 -13.17 0.95 -24.54
CA PRO A 234 -12.39 1.24 -25.72
C PRO A 234 -13.29 1.35 -26.96
N THR A 235 -12.94 2.24 -27.88
CA THR A 235 -13.62 2.35 -29.17
C THR A 235 -13.30 1.14 -30.06
N ALA A 236 -14.13 0.88 -31.08
CA ALA A 236 -13.84 -0.18 -32.05
C ALA A 236 -12.48 0.03 -32.76
N MET A 237 -12.11 1.27 -33.01
CA MET A 237 -10.81 1.61 -33.61
C MET A 237 -9.66 1.30 -32.64
N THR A 238 -9.81 1.60 -31.35
CA THR A 238 -8.84 1.26 -30.32
C THR A 238 -8.62 -0.25 -30.27
N LEU A 239 -9.70 -1.04 -30.25
CA LEU A 239 -9.61 -2.51 -30.25
C LEU A 239 -8.89 -3.03 -31.48
N GLU A 240 -9.21 -2.50 -32.68
CA GLU A 240 -8.52 -2.88 -33.92
C GLU A 240 -7.02 -2.57 -33.87
N ASN A 241 -6.63 -1.41 -33.35
CA ASN A 241 -5.22 -1.02 -33.18
C ASN A 241 -4.48 -1.97 -32.23
N VAL A 242 -5.09 -2.32 -31.09
CA VAL A 242 -4.52 -3.25 -30.11
C VAL A 242 -4.35 -4.64 -30.70
N ILE A 243 -5.38 -5.16 -31.42
CA ILE A 243 -5.33 -6.47 -32.11
C ILE A 243 -4.19 -6.48 -33.14
N ASN A 244 -4.06 -5.43 -33.94
CA ASN A 244 -3.02 -5.32 -34.95
C ASN A 244 -1.63 -5.26 -34.29
N LYS A 245 -1.47 -4.51 -33.19
CA LYS A 245 -0.23 -4.45 -32.43
C LYS A 245 0.13 -5.82 -31.84
N ALA A 246 -0.82 -6.53 -31.24
CA ALA A 246 -0.61 -7.86 -30.70
C ALA A 246 -0.17 -8.87 -31.77
N LYS A 247 -0.79 -8.82 -32.97
CA LYS A 247 -0.40 -9.66 -34.13
C LYS A 247 0.99 -9.32 -34.65
N GLN A 248 1.33 -8.01 -34.70
CA GLN A 248 2.65 -7.54 -35.15
C GLN A 248 3.77 -8.02 -34.23
N LEU A 249 3.54 -8.03 -32.92
CA LEU A 249 4.49 -8.43 -31.90
C LEU A 249 4.42 -9.93 -31.56
N ASP A 250 3.53 -10.69 -32.22
CA ASP A 250 3.22 -12.12 -31.97
C ASP A 250 2.84 -12.41 -30.51
N LEU A 251 2.18 -11.48 -29.85
CA LEU A 251 1.71 -11.67 -28.46
C LEU A 251 0.52 -12.62 -28.42
N LYS A 252 0.53 -13.53 -27.45
CA LYS A 252 -0.52 -14.55 -27.25
C LYS A 252 -1.25 -14.38 -25.91
N VAL A 253 -0.84 -13.43 -25.10
CA VAL A 253 -1.46 -13.14 -23.80
C VAL A 253 -1.92 -11.68 -23.79
N ILE A 254 -3.16 -11.50 -23.35
CA ILE A 254 -3.74 -10.20 -23.04
C ILE A 254 -3.97 -10.16 -21.53
N PHE A 255 -3.46 -9.14 -20.90
CA PHE A 255 -3.71 -8.95 -19.48
C PHE A 255 -5.01 -8.18 -19.25
N THR A 256 -5.81 -8.68 -18.32
CA THR A 256 -6.98 -7.99 -17.75
C THR A 256 -6.73 -7.72 -16.26
N GLU A 257 -7.64 -7.01 -15.64
CA GLU A 257 -7.60 -6.63 -14.23
C GLU A 257 -8.84 -7.13 -13.50
N GLU A 258 -8.80 -7.12 -12.16
CA GLU A 258 -9.88 -7.68 -11.35
C GLU A 258 -11.23 -6.96 -11.56
N MET A 259 -11.20 -5.63 -11.77
CA MET A 259 -12.41 -4.80 -11.94
C MET A 259 -12.79 -4.56 -13.40
N ALA A 260 -11.92 -4.89 -14.36
CA ALA A 260 -12.20 -4.69 -15.78
C ALA A 260 -13.25 -5.67 -16.31
N ASP A 261 -14.13 -5.21 -17.25
CA ASP A 261 -15.02 -6.14 -17.95
C ASP A 261 -14.19 -7.11 -18.82
N PRO A 262 -14.16 -8.41 -18.50
CA PRO A 262 -13.34 -9.36 -19.22
C PRO A 262 -13.73 -9.53 -20.70
N LYS A 263 -14.90 -9.04 -21.13
CA LYS A 263 -15.36 -9.15 -22.52
C LYS A 263 -14.42 -8.44 -23.49
N THR A 264 -13.92 -7.27 -23.14
CA THR A 264 -12.97 -6.51 -23.95
C THR A 264 -11.70 -7.30 -24.21
N SER A 265 -11.05 -7.78 -23.16
CA SER A 265 -9.84 -8.60 -23.25
C SER A 265 -10.12 -9.93 -23.98
N GLN A 266 -11.31 -10.51 -23.79
CA GLN A 266 -11.70 -11.75 -24.48
C GLN A 266 -11.84 -11.59 -25.99
N VAL A 267 -12.39 -10.47 -26.46
CA VAL A 267 -12.50 -10.18 -27.91
C VAL A 267 -11.10 -10.13 -28.51
N ILE A 268 -10.16 -9.41 -27.87
CA ILE A 268 -8.79 -9.28 -28.37
C ILE A 268 -8.10 -10.66 -28.36
N ALA A 269 -8.19 -11.40 -27.26
CA ALA A 269 -7.57 -12.71 -27.11
C ALA A 269 -8.08 -13.71 -28.19
N ASN A 270 -9.37 -13.71 -28.46
CA ASN A 270 -9.97 -14.56 -29.51
C ASN A 270 -9.41 -14.20 -30.91
N GLU A 271 -9.29 -12.91 -31.22
CA GLU A 271 -8.81 -12.43 -32.51
C GLU A 271 -7.32 -12.71 -32.78
N ILE A 272 -6.52 -12.84 -31.73
CA ILE A 272 -5.08 -13.19 -31.83
C ILE A 272 -4.83 -14.70 -31.63
N GLY A 273 -5.86 -15.48 -31.33
CA GLY A 273 -5.74 -16.90 -30.98
C GLY A 273 -4.95 -17.11 -29.68
N GLY A 274 -5.09 -16.20 -28.73
CA GLY A 274 -4.39 -16.14 -27.46
C GLY A 274 -5.27 -16.46 -26.26
N LYS A 275 -4.79 -16.11 -25.07
CA LYS A 275 -5.48 -16.27 -23.78
C LYS A 275 -5.44 -14.99 -22.96
N ILE A 276 -6.24 -14.98 -21.88
CA ILE A 276 -6.25 -13.89 -20.88
C ILE A 276 -5.54 -14.38 -19.63
N LEU A 277 -4.74 -13.50 -19.04
CA LEU A 277 -4.23 -13.62 -17.67
C LEU A 277 -4.58 -12.34 -16.89
N ILE A 278 -4.58 -12.43 -15.57
CA ILE A 278 -4.77 -11.26 -14.70
C ILE A 278 -3.40 -10.63 -14.45
N LEU A 279 -3.32 -9.30 -14.60
CA LEU A 279 -2.21 -8.50 -14.12
C LEU A 279 -2.79 -7.44 -13.18
N SER A 280 -2.63 -7.69 -11.89
CA SER A 280 -3.27 -6.90 -10.85
C SER A 280 -2.56 -5.57 -10.65
N PRO A 281 -3.26 -4.41 -10.74
CA PRO A 281 -2.69 -3.13 -10.35
C PRO A 281 -2.63 -2.94 -8.82
N LEU A 282 -3.04 -3.93 -8.03
CA LEU A 282 -3.05 -3.91 -6.57
C LEU A 282 -3.91 -2.77 -5.95
N GLU A 283 -4.83 -2.21 -6.69
CA GLU A 283 -5.69 -1.13 -6.23
C GLU A 283 -6.76 -1.60 -5.25
N ILE A 284 -7.14 -2.86 -5.36
CA ILE A 284 -8.19 -3.48 -4.57
C ILE A 284 -7.58 -4.42 -3.54
N GLY A 285 -7.97 -4.25 -2.29
CA GLY A 285 -7.60 -5.19 -1.22
C GLY A 285 -8.28 -6.53 -1.40
N ASP A 286 -7.53 -7.61 -1.21
CA ASP A 286 -8.00 -8.99 -1.11
C ASP A 286 -7.26 -9.72 0.03
N ASP A 287 -7.34 -11.06 0.07
CA ASP A 287 -6.70 -11.88 1.11
C ASP A 287 -5.16 -11.99 0.94
N GLY A 288 -4.57 -11.43 -0.12
CA GLY A 288 -3.13 -11.48 -0.39
C GLY A 288 -2.35 -10.33 0.24
N THR A 289 -1.03 -10.49 0.38
CA THR A 289 -0.10 -9.40 0.72
C THR A 289 0.42 -8.75 -0.56
N TYR A 290 0.94 -7.52 -0.45
CA TYR A 290 1.59 -6.82 -1.57
C TYR A 290 2.66 -7.73 -2.25
N ILE A 291 3.54 -8.34 -1.46
CA ILE A 291 4.60 -9.21 -1.98
C ILE A 291 4.02 -10.47 -2.66
N SER A 292 2.98 -11.08 -2.10
CA SER A 292 2.36 -12.27 -2.71
C SER A 292 1.70 -11.93 -4.03
N ARG A 293 0.98 -10.82 -4.12
CA ARG A 293 0.28 -10.36 -5.32
C ARG A 293 1.26 -9.90 -6.42
N MET A 294 2.32 -9.18 -6.06
CA MET A 294 3.40 -8.86 -7.00
C MET A 294 4.13 -10.12 -7.49
N THR A 295 4.25 -11.15 -6.65
CA THR A 295 4.79 -12.45 -7.06
C THR A 295 3.84 -13.17 -8.03
N GLU A 296 2.54 -13.07 -7.85
CA GLU A 296 1.55 -13.59 -8.80
C GLU A 296 1.62 -12.85 -10.14
N ASN A 297 1.68 -11.52 -10.12
CA ASN A 297 1.93 -10.71 -11.31
C ASN A 297 3.20 -11.16 -12.06
N LEU A 298 4.30 -11.39 -11.33
CA LEU A 298 5.52 -11.92 -11.91
C LEU A 298 5.31 -13.29 -12.59
N ASN A 299 4.57 -14.21 -11.95
CA ASN A 299 4.28 -15.53 -12.54
C ASN A 299 3.49 -15.41 -13.83
N HIS A 300 2.47 -14.52 -13.88
CA HIS A 300 1.68 -14.28 -15.08
C HIS A 300 2.49 -13.60 -16.18
N LEU A 301 3.36 -12.64 -15.84
CA LEU A 301 4.29 -12.02 -16.79
C LEU A 301 5.25 -13.05 -17.37
N LYS A 302 5.82 -13.94 -16.57
CA LYS A 302 6.68 -15.04 -17.05
C LYS A 302 5.93 -15.96 -18.00
N GLU A 303 4.71 -16.35 -17.67
CA GLU A 303 3.89 -17.19 -18.55
C GLU A 303 3.61 -16.52 -19.88
N ALA A 304 3.54 -15.18 -19.91
CA ALA A 304 3.27 -14.43 -21.12
C ALA A 304 4.53 -14.17 -21.96
N LEU A 305 5.67 -13.92 -21.31
CA LEU A 305 6.86 -13.37 -21.95
C LEU A 305 7.98 -14.39 -22.17
N CYS A 306 8.02 -15.45 -21.34
CA CYS A 306 9.10 -16.44 -21.39
C CYS A 306 8.64 -17.78 -21.97
#